data_6f8b6a2e02345856d82c3d946ec8948a
#
_entry.id   6f8b6a2e02345856d82c3d946ec8948a
#
_cell.length_a   1.000
_cell.length_b   1.000
_cell.length_c   1.000
_cell.angle_alpha   90.00
_cell.angle_beta   90.00
_cell.angle_gamma   90.00
#
_symmetry.space_group_name_H-M   'P 1'
#
loop_
_entity.id
_entity.type
_entity.pdbx_description
1 polymer ?
#
loop_
_entity_poly.entity_id
_entity_poly.type
_entity_poly.pdbx_seq_one_letter_code
_entity_poly.pdbx_strand_id
1 'polypeptide(L)' 'MSEDLIKSILVLIQNDKGDKEILMRILNDLRKDKKTFGPDKSYLKNIIEKYLPEDKHLLKSLD' A
#
# COMPACT_ATOMS: atom_id res chain seq x y z
N MET A 1 1.95 -11.24 7.18
CA MET A 1 2.08 -11.42 5.76
C MET A 1 1.29 -10.37 5.02
N SER A 2 1.85 -9.89 3.93
CA SER A 2 1.33 -8.69 3.28
C SER A 2 0.53 -8.96 2.01
N GLU A 3 0.10 -10.20 1.80
CA GLU A 3 -0.58 -10.57 0.55
C GLU A 3 -1.84 -9.76 0.29
N ASP A 4 -2.66 -9.57 1.32
CA ASP A 4 -3.89 -8.80 1.15
C ASP A 4 -3.60 -7.33 0.87
N LEU A 5 -2.58 -6.79 1.54
CA LEU A 5 -2.17 -5.41 1.31
C LEU A 5 -1.58 -5.25 -0.09
N ILE A 6 -0.82 -6.24 -0.56
CA ILE A 6 -0.31 -6.25 -1.93
C ILE A 6 -1.46 -6.20 -2.94
N LYS A 7 -2.51 -6.97 -2.70
CA LYS A 7 -3.69 -6.94 -3.56
C LYS A 7 -4.35 -5.57 -3.58
N SER A 8 -4.46 -4.94 -2.41
CA SER A 8 -5.03 -3.60 -2.33
C SER A 8 -4.22 -2.60 -3.15
N ILE A 9 -2.89 -2.67 -3.06
CA ILE A 9 -2.02 -1.79 -3.84
C ILE A 9 -2.19 -2.04 -5.33
N LEU A 10 -2.28 -3.30 -5.74
CA LEU A 10 -2.50 -3.62 -7.15
C LEU A 10 -3.82 -3.05 -7.67
N VAL A 11 -4.88 -3.12 -6.87
CA VAL A 11 -6.16 -2.52 -7.23
C VAL A 11 -6.02 -1.02 -7.44
N LEU A 12 -5.31 -0.34 -6.55
CA LEU A 12 -5.07 1.09 -6.68
C LEU A 12 -4.32 1.42 -7.97
N ILE A 13 -3.29 0.65 -8.28
CA ILE A 13 -2.50 0.85 -9.49
C ILE A 13 -3.36 0.61 -10.74
N GLN A 14 -4.15 -0.45 -10.74
CA GLN A 14 -4.98 -0.80 -11.89
C GLN A 14 -6.07 0.23 -12.17
N ASN A 15 -6.51 0.93 -11.14
CA ASN A 15 -7.56 1.94 -11.26
C ASN A 15 -7.02 3.36 -11.33
N ASP A 16 -5.71 3.52 -11.52
CA ASP A 16 -5.05 4.82 -11.59
C ASP A 16 -5.32 5.70 -10.37
N LYS A 17 -5.36 5.08 -9.20
CA LYS A 17 -5.56 5.80 -7.94
C LYS A 17 -4.21 6.05 -7.27
N GLY A 18 -3.92 7.31 -6.99
CA GLY A 18 -2.69 7.70 -6.33
C GLY A 18 -1.48 7.71 -7.27
N ASP A 19 -0.29 7.83 -6.68
CA ASP A 19 0.96 7.89 -7.43
C ASP A 19 1.49 6.49 -7.71
N LYS A 20 1.47 6.11 -8.97
CA LYS A 20 1.88 4.78 -9.40
C LYS A 20 3.32 4.45 -9.00
N GLU A 21 4.23 5.41 -9.12
CA GLU A 21 5.63 5.18 -8.80
C GLU A 21 5.82 4.86 -7.31
N ILE A 22 5.15 5.62 -6.45
CA ILE A 22 5.21 5.39 -5.02
C ILE A 22 4.58 4.03 -4.68
N LEU A 23 3.43 3.75 -5.26
CA LEU A 23 2.75 2.48 -5.02
C LEU A 23 3.58 1.29 -5.48
N MET A 24 4.24 1.41 -6.63
CA MET A 24 5.11 0.34 -7.11
C MET A 24 6.31 0.12 -6.20
N ARG A 25 6.88 1.20 -5.66
CA ARG A 25 7.99 1.09 -4.72
C ARG A 25 7.55 0.36 -3.44
N ILE A 26 6.39 0.73 -2.91
CA ILE A 26 5.85 0.07 -1.74
C ILE A 26 5.57 -1.40 -2.03
N LEU A 27 4.99 -1.69 -3.18
CA LEU A 27 4.70 -3.05 -3.61
C LEU A 27 5.97 -3.91 -3.64
N ASN A 28 7.04 -3.37 -4.22
CA ASN A 28 8.31 -4.08 -4.26
C ASN A 28 8.86 -4.35 -2.87
N ASP A 29 8.77 -3.38 -1.98
CA ASP A 29 9.24 -3.56 -0.61
C ASP A 29 8.47 -4.68 0.10
N LEU A 30 7.15 -4.69 -0.05
CA LEU A 30 6.33 -5.72 0.57
C LEU A 30 6.60 -7.10 0.01
N ARG A 31 6.85 -7.21 -1.29
CA ARG A 31 7.15 -8.48 -1.92
C ARG A 31 8.49 -9.05 -1.51
N LYS A 32 9.40 -8.19 -1.08
CA LYS A 32 10.73 -8.59 -0.63
C LYS A 32 10.86 -8.64 0.88
N ASP A 33 9.76 -8.51 1.59
CA ASP A 33 9.72 -8.45 3.05
C ASP A 33 10.59 -7.33 3.62
N LYS A 34 10.72 -6.23 2.90
CA LYS A 34 11.44 -5.07 3.37
C LYS A 34 10.48 -4.11 4.07
N LYS A 35 11.01 -3.38 5.04
CA LYS A 35 10.21 -2.35 5.70
C LYS A 35 9.96 -1.19 4.76
N THR A 36 8.73 -0.69 4.78
CA THR A 36 8.34 0.49 4.02
C THR A 36 8.87 1.73 4.73
N PHE A 37 9.40 2.67 3.96
CA PHE A 37 9.87 3.95 4.52
C PHE A 37 8.71 4.72 5.13
N GLY A 38 9.00 5.52 6.17
CA GLY A 38 8.00 6.32 6.85
C GLY A 38 7.12 7.15 5.92
N PRO A 39 7.70 7.95 4.99
CA PRO A 39 6.89 8.73 4.05
C PRO A 39 6.00 7.88 3.16
N ASP A 40 6.52 6.76 2.66
CA ASP A 40 5.76 5.85 1.84
C ASP A 40 4.62 5.20 2.63
N LYS A 41 4.90 4.85 3.87
CA LYS A 41 3.92 4.26 4.76
C LYS A 41 2.77 5.22 5.02
N SER A 42 3.08 6.48 5.30
CA SER A 42 2.06 7.52 5.51
C SER A 42 1.24 7.75 4.25
N TYR A 43 1.90 7.75 3.10
CA TYR A 43 1.22 7.93 1.82
C TYR A 43 0.23 6.79 1.59
N LEU A 44 0.67 5.55 1.77
CA LEU A 44 -0.18 4.38 1.59
C LEU A 44 -1.39 4.42 2.51
N LYS A 45 -1.16 4.78 3.77
CA LYS A 45 -2.23 4.91 4.74
C LYS A 45 -3.29 5.90 4.26
N ASN A 46 -2.86 7.07 3.79
CA ASN A 46 -3.77 8.10 3.31
C ASN A 46 -4.55 7.63 2.08
N ILE A 47 -3.89 6.99 1.13
CA ILE A 47 -4.53 6.51 -0.09
C ILE A 47 -5.55 5.41 0.22
N ILE A 48 -5.21 4.48 1.09
CA ILE A 48 -6.14 3.40 1.45
C ILE A 48 -7.34 3.97 2.20
N GLU A 49 -7.13 4.88 3.12
CA GLU A 49 -8.25 5.50 3.82
C GLU A 49 -9.17 6.28 2.88
N LYS A 50 -8.61 6.84 1.82
CA LYS A 50 -9.37 7.63 0.85
C LYS A 50 -10.15 6.76 -0.14
N TYR A 51 -9.51 5.73 -0.69
CA TYR A 51 -10.10 4.95 -1.79
C TYR A 51 -10.56 3.56 -1.39
N LEU A 52 -9.91 2.94 -0.40
CA LEU A 52 -10.20 1.58 0.05
C LEU A 52 -10.33 1.54 1.57
N PRO A 53 -11.28 2.30 2.14
CA PRO A 53 -11.39 2.36 3.61
C PRO A 53 -11.68 1.00 4.23
N GLU A 54 -12.27 0.08 3.48
CA GLU A 54 -12.55 -1.28 3.94
C GLU A 54 -11.26 -2.06 4.22
N ASP A 55 -10.17 -1.67 3.58
CA ASP A 55 -8.88 -2.34 3.73
C ASP A 55 -7.98 -1.67 4.75
N LYS A 56 -8.52 -0.70 5.48
CA LYS A 56 -7.75 0.04 6.48
C LYS A 56 -7.10 -0.88 7.51
N HIS A 57 -7.77 -1.96 7.87
CA HIS A 57 -7.25 -2.92 8.85
C HIS A 57 -5.95 -3.58 8.38
N LEU A 58 -5.71 -3.65 7.07
CA LEU A 58 -4.52 -4.26 6.51
C LEU A 58 -3.27 -3.42 6.77
N LEU A 59 -3.44 -2.14 7.08
CA LEU A 59 -2.31 -1.24 7.35
C LEU A 59 -1.53 -1.64 8.60
N LYS A 60 -2.13 -2.43 9.46
CA LYS A 60 -1.44 -2.95 10.64
C LYS A 60 -0.23 -3.80 10.27
N SER A 61 -0.24 -4.39 9.07
CA SER A 61 0.88 -5.19 8.58
C SER A 61 2.15 -4.35 8.36
N LEU A 62 2.00 -3.04 8.27
CA LEU A 62 3.13 -2.15 8.04
C LEU A 62 3.88 -1.81 9.33
N ASP A 63 3.30 -2.07 10.47
CA ASP A 63 3.92 -1.76 11.77
C ASP A 63 4.78 -2.93 12.31
#